data_f7376ddc38f98180d5264c6836833631
#
_entry.id   f7376ddc38f98180d5264c6836833631
#
_cell.length_a   1.000
_cell.length_b   1.000
_cell.length_c   1.000
_cell.angle_alpha   90.00
_cell.angle_beta   90.00
_cell.angle_gamma   90.00
#
_symmetry.space_group_name_H-M   'P 1'
#
loop_
_entity.id
_entity.type
_entity.pdbx_description
1 polymer ?
#
loop_
_entity_poly.entity_id
_entity_poly.type
_entity_poly.pdbx_seq_one_letter_code
_entity_poly.pdbx_strand_id
1 'polypeptide(L)'
;MNTELITKLELSISNLKEKKSRIYFLVQDTKGNAKASIRVIYEMAYHLFENGYNAIIMHEQTDYKGVSSWLDEKYMSLPHKPIEGQNLEISPEDFMIIPELYGHVMEQVSKFPCGKIVLCQSYDYIMETLSPGTSWSQYGFLKCITTSEEQKKYLEKIMKNVSFDVITPTISNSFEKKPIPAKPIVSVHTRDQRDTMKLIKSFYLKYPQFRWITFRDMRGLSEWEFTSILKDSF
;
A
#
# COMPACT_ATOMS: atom_id res chain seq x y z
N MET A 1 -10.52 -31.25 -3.60
CA MET A 1 -10.81 -29.80 -3.55
C MET A 1 -12.29 -29.66 -3.78
N ASN A 2 -13.01 -29.08 -2.84
CA ASN A 2 -14.46 -29.23 -2.73
C ASN A 2 -15.16 -28.36 -3.78
N THR A 3 -15.78 -28.98 -4.78
CA THR A 3 -16.51 -28.34 -5.90
C THR A 3 -17.57 -27.36 -5.39
N GLU A 4 -18.19 -27.63 -4.24
CA GLU A 4 -19.16 -26.75 -3.59
C GLU A 4 -18.56 -25.43 -3.09
N LEU A 5 -17.28 -25.44 -2.69
CA LEU A 5 -16.58 -24.22 -2.23
C LEU A 5 -16.25 -23.30 -3.41
N ILE A 6 -15.88 -23.90 -4.56
CA ILE A 6 -15.58 -23.16 -5.78
C ILE A 6 -16.87 -22.54 -6.32
N THR A 7 -17.95 -23.29 -6.37
CA THR A 7 -19.26 -22.79 -6.83
C THR A 7 -19.81 -21.69 -5.92
N LYS A 8 -19.62 -21.79 -4.59
CA LYS A 8 -19.96 -20.71 -3.65
C LYS A 8 -19.11 -19.45 -3.83
N LEU A 9 -17.82 -19.61 -4.11
CA LEU A 9 -16.92 -18.50 -4.43
C LEU A 9 -17.30 -17.81 -5.75
N GLU A 10 -17.58 -18.57 -6.78
CA GLU A 10 -18.03 -18.06 -8.09
C GLU A 10 -19.39 -17.35 -7.99
N LEU A 11 -20.34 -17.91 -7.25
CA LEU A 11 -21.64 -17.25 -6.96
C LEU A 11 -21.45 -15.96 -6.13
N SER A 12 -20.52 -15.94 -5.18
CA SER A 12 -20.21 -14.77 -4.39
C SER A 12 -19.57 -13.66 -5.23
N ILE A 13 -18.68 -14.02 -6.17
CA ILE A 13 -18.05 -13.10 -7.12
C ILE A 13 -19.07 -12.59 -8.15
N SER A 14 -19.94 -13.46 -8.66
CA SER A 14 -21.03 -13.10 -9.57
C SER A 14 -21.99 -12.10 -8.91
N ASN A 15 -22.43 -12.39 -7.69
CA ASN A 15 -23.31 -11.49 -6.93
C ASN A 15 -22.68 -10.12 -6.65
N LEU A 16 -21.37 -10.03 -6.42
CA LEU A 16 -20.66 -8.76 -6.26
C LEU A 16 -20.70 -7.92 -7.54
N LYS A 17 -20.56 -8.55 -8.72
CA LYS A 17 -20.65 -7.86 -10.02
C LYS A 17 -22.08 -7.41 -10.34
N GLU A 18 -23.08 -8.26 -10.08
CA GLU A 18 -24.48 -7.95 -10.37
C GLU A 18 -25.08 -6.87 -9.47
N LYS A 19 -24.74 -6.87 -8.19
CA LYS A 19 -25.26 -5.90 -7.21
C LYS A 19 -24.57 -4.54 -7.24
N LYS A 20 -23.56 -4.33 -8.09
CA LYS A 20 -22.77 -3.09 -8.15
C LYS A 20 -22.22 -2.65 -6.79
N SER A 21 -21.88 -3.59 -5.91
CA SER A 21 -21.20 -3.32 -4.64
C SER A 21 -20.00 -2.42 -4.85
N ARG A 22 -19.84 -1.42 -4.00
CA ARG A 22 -18.72 -0.47 -4.08
C ARG A 22 -17.59 -0.95 -3.20
N ILE A 23 -16.37 -0.81 -3.70
CA ILE A 23 -15.15 -1.15 -2.96
C ILE A 23 -14.37 0.14 -2.78
N TYR A 24 -14.39 0.67 -1.58
CA TYR A 24 -13.72 1.91 -1.22
C TYR A 24 -12.31 1.64 -0.73
N PHE A 25 -11.33 2.33 -1.32
CA PHE A 25 -9.94 2.31 -0.88
C PHE A 25 -9.59 3.64 -0.23
N LEU A 26 -9.34 3.62 1.07
CA LEU A 26 -8.92 4.83 1.78
C LEU A 26 -7.46 5.14 1.47
N VAL A 27 -7.19 6.37 1.04
CA VAL A 27 -5.84 6.83 0.73
C VAL A 27 -5.52 8.16 1.40
N GLN A 28 -4.25 8.35 1.74
CA GLN A 28 -3.72 9.61 2.19
C GLN A 28 -3.34 10.48 1.00
N ASP A 29 -3.57 11.80 1.09
CA ASP A 29 -3.01 12.72 0.12
C ASP A 29 -1.48 12.77 0.27
N THR A 30 -0.78 12.49 -0.82
CA THR A 30 0.68 12.51 -0.87
C THR A 30 1.25 13.91 -1.09
N LYS A 31 0.40 14.89 -1.37
CA LYS A 31 0.79 16.27 -1.74
C LYS A 31 1.80 16.30 -2.89
N GLY A 32 1.62 15.38 -3.84
CA GLY A 32 2.49 15.24 -5.01
C GLY A 32 3.79 14.46 -4.77
N ASN A 33 4.03 13.94 -3.57
CA ASN A 33 5.22 13.14 -3.29
C ASN A 33 4.97 11.65 -3.55
N ALA A 34 5.91 10.98 -4.21
CA ALA A 34 5.83 9.56 -4.48
C ALA A 34 5.86 8.72 -3.19
N LYS A 35 4.90 7.80 -3.04
CA LYS A 35 4.82 6.85 -1.93
C LYS A 35 4.46 5.45 -2.45
N ALA A 36 5.35 4.49 -2.23
CA ALA A 36 5.15 3.11 -2.67
C ALA A 36 3.86 2.49 -2.10
N SER A 37 3.52 2.77 -0.85
CA SER A 37 2.29 2.28 -0.21
C SER A 37 1.02 2.79 -0.90
N ILE A 38 1.00 4.03 -1.36
CA ILE A 38 -0.13 4.60 -2.10
C ILE A 38 -0.22 3.97 -3.49
N ARG A 39 0.92 3.76 -4.17
CA ARG A 39 0.95 3.06 -5.45
C ARG A 39 0.29 1.68 -5.36
N VAL A 40 0.62 0.88 -4.34
CA VAL A 40 0.02 -0.45 -4.14
C VAL A 40 -1.51 -0.37 -4.04
N ILE A 41 -2.04 0.64 -3.33
CA ILE A 41 -3.49 0.84 -3.22
C ILE A 41 -4.11 1.16 -4.58
N TYR A 42 -3.51 2.07 -5.34
CA TYR A 42 -4.00 2.42 -6.68
C TYR A 42 -3.92 1.23 -7.65
N GLU A 43 -2.87 0.43 -7.57
CA GLU A 43 -2.71 -0.78 -8.38
C GLU A 43 -3.80 -1.81 -8.08
N MET A 44 -4.09 -2.08 -6.81
CA MET A 44 -5.19 -2.96 -6.39
C MET A 44 -6.56 -2.44 -6.85
N ALA A 45 -6.83 -1.15 -6.64
CA ALA A 45 -8.08 -0.53 -7.06
C ALA A 45 -8.25 -0.58 -8.58
N TYR A 46 -7.18 -0.31 -9.32
CA TYR A 46 -7.18 -0.33 -10.79
C TYR A 46 -7.44 -1.74 -11.32
N HIS A 47 -6.79 -2.76 -10.76
CA HIS A 47 -7.05 -4.15 -11.16
C HIS A 47 -8.51 -4.56 -10.94
N LEU A 48 -9.11 -4.15 -9.84
CA LEU A 48 -10.54 -4.39 -9.61
C LEU A 48 -11.41 -3.63 -10.62
N PHE A 49 -11.09 -2.37 -10.87
CA PHE A 49 -11.81 -1.51 -11.81
C PHE A 49 -11.77 -2.07 -13.24
N GLU A 50 -10.61 -2.46 -13.74
CA GLU A 50 -10.42 -3.09 -15.05
C GLU A 50 -11.19 -4.42 -15.20
N ASN A 51 -11.39 -5.13 -14.07
CA ASN A 51 -12.19 -6.35 -14.05
C ASN A 51 -13.70 -6.10 -13.81
N GLY A 52 -14.17 -4.85 -13.93
CA GLY A 52 -15.58 -4.47 -13.88
C GLY A 52 -16.16 -4.34 -12.47
N TYR A 53 -15.32 -4.33 -11.42
CA TYR A 53 -15.75 -4.01 -10.06
C TYR A 53 -15.84 -2.49 -9.87
N ASN A 54 -16.74 -2.05 -9.01
CA ASN A 54 -16.92 -0.63 -8.69
C ASN A 54 -15.92 -0.19 -7.61
N ALA A 55 -14.64 -0.13 -7.99
CA ALA A 55 -13.56 0.33 -7.12
C ALA A 55 -13.48 1.85 -7.10
N ILE A 56 -13.37 2.45 -5.92
CA ILE A 56 -13.41 3.89 -5.69
C ILE A 56 -12.27 4.27 -4.75
N ILE A 57 -11.49 5.25 -5.15
CA ILE A 57 -10.49 5.88 -4.27
C ILE A 57 -11.21 6.88 -3.37
N MET A 58 -11.03 6.72 -2.05
CA MET A 58 -11.60 7.60 -1.05
C MET A 58 -10.49 8.34 -0.32
N HIS A 59 -10.60 9.66 -0.21
CA HIS A 59 -9.62 10.50 0.44
C HIS A 59 -10.29 11.50 1.39
N GLU A 60 -9.53 11.96 2.38
CA GLU A 60 -10.07 12.74 3.48
C GLU A 60 -10.54 14.12 3.01
N GLN A 61 -9.73 14.81 2.23
CA GLN A 61 -9.90 16.23 1.89
C GLN A 61 -10.46 16.44 0.48
N THR A 62 -11.18 17.55 0.30
CA THR A 62 -11.72 17.96 -1.01
C THR A 62 -10.66 18.51 -1.94
N ASP A 63 -9.56 19.07 -1.41
CA ASP A 63 -8.43 19.63 -2.16
C ASP A 63 -7.32 18.61 -2.47
N TYR A 64 -7.68 17.32 -2.50
CA TYR A 64 -6.77 16.23 -2.79
C TYR A 64 -5.93 16.49 -4.05
N LYS A 65 -4.60 16.55 -3.88
CA LYS A 65 -3.66 16.81 -4.99
C LYS A 65 -3.49 15.61 -5.91
N GLY A 66 -3.87 14.43 -5.45
CA GLY A 66 -3.80 13.21 -6.22
C GLY A 66 -2.38 12.69 -6.40
N VAL A 67 -2.25 11.83 -7.37
CA VAL A 67 -1.01 11.08 -7.66
C VAL A 67 -0.49 11.35 -9.08
N SER A 68 -1.15 12.23 -9.84
CA SER A 68 -0.89 12.49 -11.27
C SER A 68 0.53 12.99 -11.57
N SER A 69 1.20 13.59 -10.59
CA SER A 69 2.56 14.10 -10.76
C SER A 69 3.64 13.01 -10.73
N TRP A 70 3.32 11.81 -10.27
CA TRP A 70 4.32 10.77 -10.05
C TRP A 70 3.84 9.33 -10.34
N LEU A 71 2.55 9.12 -10.51
CA LEU A 71 1.98 7.80 -10.84
C LEU A 71 1.52 7.79 -12.30
N ASP A 72 1.47 6.60 -12.90
CA ASP A 72 1.06 6.37 -14.29
C ASP A 72 -0.35 6.92 -14.55
N GLU A 73 -0.56 7.54 -15.73
CA GLU A 73 -1.80 8.19 -16.14
C GLU A 73 -3.02 7.25 -16.13
N LYS A 74 -2.81 5.95 -16.36
CA LYS A 74 -3.89 4.94 -16.34
C LYS A 74 -4.68 4.94 -15.03
N TYR A 75 -4.04 5.25 -13.91
CA TYR A 75 -4.70 5.30 -12.60
C TYR A 75 -5.62 6.50 -12.41
N MET A 76 -5.52 7.50 -13.29
CA MET A 76 -6.38 8.69 -13.25
C MET A 76 -7.83 8.41 -13.69
N SER A 77 -8.07 7.25 -14.31
CA SER A 77 -9.42 6.78 -14.68
C SER A 77 -10.24 6.29 -13.49
N LEU A 78 -9.60 6.03 -12.34
CA LEU A 78 -10.29 5.56 -11.13
C LEU A 78 -11.23 6.63 -10.58
N PRO A 79 -12.46 6.27 -10.19
CA PRO A 79 -13.36 7.18 -9.50
C PRO A 79 -12.80 7.63 -8.16
N HIS A 80 -12.92 8.93 -7.85
CA HIS A 80 -12.49 9.52 -6.59
C HIS A 80 -13.67 10.07 -5.81
N LYS A 81 -13.68 9.90 -4.48
CA LYS A 81 -14.64 10.50 -3.55
C LYS A 81 -13.97 11.12 -2.35
N PRO A 82 -14.13 12.42 -2.08
CA PRO A 82 -13.71 13.00 -0.80
C PRO A 82 -14.68 12.56 0.30
N ILE A 83 -14.18 12.44 1.53
CA ILE A 83 -14.98 12.16 2.74
C ILE A 83 -15.55 13.48 3.27
N GLU A 84 -14.73 14.52 3.28
CA GLU A 84 -15.08 15.83 3.80
C GLU A 84 -16.23 16.46 3.00
N GLY A 85 -17.25 16.96 3.69
CA GLY A 85 -18.39 17.66 3.12
C GLY A 85 -19.39 16.80 2.34
N GLN A 86 -19.30 15.47 2.40
CA GLN A 86 -20.23 14.57 1.74
C GLN A 86 -20.91 13.62 2.71
N ASN A 87 -22.22 13.39 2.49
CA ASN A 87 -22.92 12.27 3.09
C ASN A 87 -22.61 11.00 2.28
N LEU A 88 -21.73 10.17 2.79
CA LEU A 88 -21.42 8.88 2.18
C LEU A 88 -22.50 7.86 2.57
N GLU A 89 -23.32 7.48 1.62
CA GLU A 89 -24.22 6.34 1.79
C GLU A 89 -23.43 5.04 1.61
N ILE A 90 -23.17 4.37 2.72
CA ILE A 90 -22.46 3.07 2.75
C ILE A 90 -23.49 1.98 2.99
N SER A 91 -23.57 1.01 2.08
CA SER A 91 -24.49 -0.11 2.17
C SER A 91 -23.84 -1.37 2.77
N PRO A 92 -24.63 -2.34 3.28
CA PRO A 92 -24.08 -3.61 3.77
C PRO A 92 -23.32 -4.43 2.72
N GLU A 93 -23.60 -4.23 1.45
CA GLU A 93 -22.95 -4.90 0.33
C GLU A 93 -21.63 -4.25 -0.07
N ASP A 94 -21.33 -3.05 0.44
CA ASP A 94 -20.09 -2.34 0.14
C ASP A 94 -18.91 -2.91 0.93
N PHE A 95 -17.70 -2.59 0.49
CA PHE A 95 -16.46 -2.92 1.18
C PHE A 95 -15.61 -1.67 1.39
N MET A 96 -14.94 -1.62 2.53
CA MET A 96 -13.93 -0.59 2.83
C MET A 96 -12.59 -1.25 3.08
N ILE A 97 -11.59 -0.88 2.29
CA ILE A 97 -10.20 -1.31 2.43
C ILE A 97 -9.44 -0.15 3.06
N ILE A 98 -8.95 -0.38 4.27
CA ILE A 98 -8.31 0.65 5.09
C ILE A 98 -6.87 0.22 5.41
N PRO A 99 -5.87 1.05 5.05
CA PRO A 99 -4.50 0.79 5.44
C PRO A 99 -4.29 0.76 6.96
N GLU A 100 -3.36 -0.04 7.44
CA GLU A 100 -3.02 -0.23 8.84
C GLU A 100 -2.66 1.07 9.58
N LEU A 101 -2.15 2.05 8.84
CA LEU A 101 -1.76 3.36 9.39
C LEU A 101 -2.94 4.23 9.86
N TYR A 102 -4.18 3.83 9.51
CA TYR A 102 -5.40 4.55 9.88
C TYR A 102 -6.12 3.95 11.10
N GLY A 103 -5.41 3.42 12.08
CA GLY A 103 -6.00 2.86 13.29
C GLY A 103 -7.01 3.80 13.98
N HIS A 104 -6.74 5.11 13.99
CA HIS A 104 -7.63 6.13 14.54
C HIS A 104 -8.96 6.31 13.78
N VAL A 105 -9.01 5.91 12.49
CA VAL A 105 -10.24 5.95 11.67
C VAL A 105 -11.06 4.68 11.84
N MET A 106 -10.44 3.57 12.24
CA MET A 106 -11.09 2.26 12.32
C MET A 106 -12.28 2.24 13.31
N GLU A 107 -12.17 2.98 14.41
CA GLU A 107 -13.28 3.12 15.36
C GLU A 107 -14.50 3.82 14.73
N GLN A 108 -14.28 4.85 13.92
CA GLN A 108 -15.35 5.55 13.22
C GLN A 108 -15.98 4.66 12.15
N VAL A 109 -15.16 3.95 11.39
CA VAL A 109 -15.59 3.02 10.35
C VAL A 109 -16.27 1.79 10.92
N SER A 110 -16.00 1.43 12.17
CA SER A 110 -16.67 0.30 12.85
C SER A 110 -18.20 0.40 12.83
N LYS A 111 -18.73 1.62 12.81
CA LYS A 111 -20.16 1.95 12.82
C LYS A 111 -20.85 1.71 11.46
N PHE A 112 -20.10 1.59 10.38
CA PHE A 112 -20.68 1.34 9.07
C PHE A 112 -21.06 -0.13 8.89
N PRO A 113 -22.16 -0.43 8.17
CA PRO A 113 -22.65 -1.80 8.02
C PRO A 113 -21.85 -2.65 7.01
N CYS A 114 -20.93 -2.05 6.27
CA CYS A 114 -20.19 -2.67 5.17
C CYS A 114 -19.16 -3.70 5.63
N GLY A 115 -18.67 -4.51 4.68
CA GLY A 115 -17.48 -5.34 4.85
C GLY A 115 -16.23 -4.48 5.08
N LYS A 116 -15.38 -4.87 6.02
CA LYS A 116 -14.18 -4.11 6.41
C LYS A 116 -12.95 -4.98 6.28
N ILE A 117 -11.94 -4.48 5.56
CA ILE A 117 -10.69 -5.18 5.29
C ILE A 117 -9.52 -4.26 5.62
N VAL A 118 -8.58 -4.74 6.42
CA VAL A 118 -7.31 -4.03 6.62
C VAL A 118 -6.36 -4.36 5.47
N LEU A 119 -5.70 -3.36 4.92
CA LEU A 119 -4.54 -3.54 4.03
C LEU A 119 -3.28 -3.24 4.83
N CYS A 120 -2.58 -4.28 5.27
CA CYS A 120 -1.35 -4.14 6.04
C CYS A 120 -0.13 -4.26 5.13
N GLN A 121 0.54 -3.14 4.91
CA GLN A 121 1.77 -3.06 4.13
C GLN A 121 3.03 -3.01 5.00
N SER A 122 2.90 -2.48 6.25
CA SER A 122 3.98 -2.47 7.23
C SER A 122 3.41 -2.65 8.63
N TYR A 123 3.79 -3.73 9.30
CA TYR A 123 3.33 -4.02 10.66
C TYR A 123 3.88 -3.05 11.72
N ASP A 124 4.90 -2.25 11.40
CA ASP A 124 5.47 -1.25 12.32
C ASP A 124 4.44 -0.21 12.76
N TYR A 125 3.56 0.21 11.85
CA TYR A 125 2.54 1.22 12.14
C TYR A 125 1.44 0.75 13.10
N ILE A 126 1.28 -0.56 13.28
CA ILE A 126 0.26 -1.11 14.18
C ILE A 126 0.48 -0.64 15.61
N MET A 127 1.74 -0.61 16.04
CA MET A 127 2.10 -0.19 17.41
C MET A 127 1.91 1.31 17.64
N GLU A 128 1.87 2.10 16.56
CA GLU A 128 1.67 3.55 16.62
C GLU A 128 0.18 3.92 16.52
N THR A 129 -0.63 3.09 15.85
CA THR A 129 -2.00 3.45 15.47
C THR A 129 -3.09 2.72 16.23
N LEU A 130 -2.77 1.60 16.87
CA LEU A 130 -3.70 0.85 17.73
C LEU A 130 -3.30 0.98 19.20
N SER A 131 -4.31 1.12 20.05
CA SER A 131 -4.09 1.07 21.51
C SER A 131 -3.55 -0.30 21.93
N PRO A 132 -2.65 -0.36 22.94
CA PRO A 132 -2.13 -1.62 23.43
C PRO A 132 -3.23 -2.62 23.82
N GLY A 133 -3.11 -3.87 23.36
CA GLY A 133 -4.07 -4.94 23.63
C GLY A 133 -5.32 -4.93 22.76
N THR A 134 -5.44 -3.99 21.80
CA THR A 134 -6.53 -3.99 20.84
C THR A 134 -6.19 -4.81 19.59
N SER A 135 -7.25 -5.41 19.01
CA SER A 135 -7.17 -6.10 17.71
C SER A 135 -8.14 -5.45 16.73
N TRP A 136 -7.84 -5.49 15.44
CA TRP A 136 -8.72 -5.01 14.38
C TRP A 136 -10.12 -5.61 14.42
N SER A 137 -10.26 -6.85 14.93
CA SER A 137 -11.56 -7.51 15.10
C SER A 137 -12.51 -6.78 16.05
N GLN A 138 -11.98 -6.00 17.01
CA GLN A 138 -12.81 -5.20 17.93
C GLN A 138 -13.51 -4.04 17.21
N TYR A 139 -12.98 -3.62 16.05
CA TYR A 139 -13.58 -2.61 15.18
C TYR A 139 -14.36 -3.24 14.01
N GLY A 140 -14.56 -4.56 14.01
CA GLY A 140 -15.29 -5.28 12.97
C GLY A 140 -14.46 -5.59 11.72
N PHE A 141 -13.14 -5.41 11.76
CA PHE A 141 -12.23 -5.82 10.68
C PHE A 141 -11.84 -7.29 10.91
N LEU A 142 -12.53 -8.18 10.22
CA LEU A 142 -12.31 -9.63 10.35
C LEU A 142 -11.37 -10.20 9.27
N LYS A 143 -10.97 -9.36 8.32
CA LYS A 143 -10.05 -9.72 7.24
C LYS A 143 -8.92 -8.70 7.12
N CYS A 144 -7.73 -9.22 6.79
CA CYS A 144 -6.57 -8.42 6.49
C CYS A 144 -5.86 -8.97 5.24
N ILE A 145 -5.48 -8.07 4.35
CA ILE A 145 -4.59 -8.37 3.22
C ILE A 145 -3.19 -7.93 3.64
N THR A 146 -2.23 -8.84 3.55
CA THR A 146 -0.81 -8.59 3.79
C THR A 146 0.00 -8.66 2.51
N THR A 147 1.18 -8.08 2.50
CA THR A 147 2.05 -8.06 1.31
C THR A 147 3.04 -9.22 1.26
N SER A 148 3.20 -9.99 2.35
CA SER A 148 4.08 -11.16 2.38
C SER A 148 3.61 -12.22 3.38
N GLU A 149 4.08 -13.45 3.18
CA GLU A 149 3.84 -14.56 4.10
C GLU A 149 4.48 -14.35 5.47
N GLU A 150 5.59 -13.62 5.54
CA GLU A 150 6.26 -13.28 6.80
C GLU A 150 5.40 -12.35 7.64
N GLN A 151 4.83 -11.31 7.01
CA GLN A 151 3.88 -10.41 7.68
C GLN A 151 2.66 -11.17 8.18
N LYS A 152 2.07 -12.02 7.35
CA LYS A 152 0.94 -12.86 7.74
C LYS A 152 1.27 -13.69 8.97
N LYS A 153 2.35 -14.46 8.96
CA LYS A 153 2.79 -15.29 10.09
C LYS A 153 3.02 -14.50 11.38
N TYR A 154 3.51 -13.28 11.27
CA TYR A 154 3.69 -12.40 12.42
C TYR A 154 2.34 -11.92 12.97
N LEU A 155 1.47 -11.42 12.08
CA LEU A 155 0.18 -10.84 12.44
C LEU A 155 -0.81 -11.88 13.00
N GLU A 156 -0.80 -13.09 12.49
CA GLU A 156 -1.61 -14.20 13.03
C GLU A 156 -1.34 -14.48 14.52
N LYS A 157 -0.13 -14.17 15.00
CA LYS A 157 0.25 -14.34 16.41
C LYS A 157 -0.31 -13.24 17.33
N ILE A 158 -0.43 -12.01 16.80
CA ILE A 158 -0.79 -10.83 17.59
C ILE A 158 -2.22 -10.33 17.38
N MET A 159 -2.80 -10.56 16.21
CA MET A 159 -4.15 -10.12 15.83
C MET A 159 -5.14 -11.27 15.94
N LYS A 160 -5.87 -11.33 17.04
CA LYS A 160 -6.87 -12.38 17.28
C LYS A 160 -8.14 -12.14 16.46
N ASN A 161 -8.75 -13.23 15.99
CA ASN A 161 -10.04 -13.23 15.28
C ASN A 161 -10.00 -12.42 13.97
N VAL A 162 -8.85 -12.36 13.30
CA VAL A 162 -8.66 -11.78 11.97
C VAL A 162 -8.14 -12.87 11.04
N SER A 163 -8.73 -13.03 9.87
CA SER A 163 -8.22 -13.90 8.82
C SER A 163 -7.29 -13.13 7.88
N PHE A 164 -6.25 -13.79 7.37
CA PHE A 164 -5.20 -13.15 6.58
C PHE A 164 -5.07 -13.79 5.20
N ASP A 165 -5.09 -12.93 4.19
CA ASP A 165 -4.74 -13.27 2.81
C ASP A 165 -3.46 -12.54 2.41
N VAL A 166 -2.66 -13.14 1.52
CA VAL A 166 -1.42 -12.52 1.02
C VAL A 166 -1.61 -12.10 -0.42
N ILE A 167 -1.39 -10.81 -0.70
CA ILE A 167 -1.30 -10.27 -2.06
C ILE A 167 0.05 -9.56 -2.18
N THR A 168 1.00 -10.21 -2.85
CA THR A 168 2.33 -9.63 -3.08
C THR A 168 2.22 -8.53 -4.13
N PRO A 169 2.64 -7.29 -3.81
CA PRO A 169 2.67 -6.20 -4.77
C PRO A 169 3.56 -6.53 -5.97
N THR A 170 3.14 -6.09 -7.14
CA THR A 170 3.97 -6.21 -8.35
C THR A 170 5.02 -5.11 -8.41
N ILE A 171 6.11 -5.40 -9.09
CA ILE A 171 7.16 -4.42 -9.38
C ILE A 171 6.94 -3.93 -10.81
N SER A 172 7.05 -2.61 -11.01
CA SER A 172 6.97 -2.02 -12.35
C SER A 172 8.02 -2.61 -13.30
N ASN A 173 7.65 -2.77 -14.57
CA ASN A 173 8.57 -3.18 -15.64
C ASN A 173 9.75 -2.20 -15.82
N SER A 174 9.63 -0.98 -15.26
CA SER A 174 10.75 -0.04 -15.22
C SER A 174 11.95 -0.53 -14.39
N PHE A 175 11.75 -1.51 -13.48
CA PHE A 175 12.80 -2.14 -12.65
C PHE A 175 13.46 -3.33 -13.34
N GLU A 176 13.81 -3.20 -14.61
CA GLU A 176 14.53 -4.25 -15.33
C GLU A 176 15.96 -4.43 -14.81
N LYS A 177 16.34 -5.69 -14.63
CA LYS A 177 17.71 -6.04 -14.25
C LYS A 177 18.65 -5.77 -15.42
N LYS A 178 19.73 -4.99 -15.18
CA LYS A 178 20.81 -4.76 -16.12
C LYS A 178 22.13 -5.34 -15.60
N PRO A 179 23.12 -5.58 -16.47
CA PRO A 179 24.47 -5.91 -16.02
C PRO A 179 25.02 -4.80 -15.14
N ILE A 180 25.78 -5.18 -14.10
CA ILE A 180 26.43 -4.22 -13.20
C ILE A 180 27.42 -3.37 -14.01
N PRO A 181 27.34 -2.03 -13.94
CA PRO A 181 28.23 -1.15 -14.68
C PRO A 181 29.68 -1.24 -14.15
N ALA A 182 30.65 -0.88 -14.98
CA ALA A 182 32.07 -0.91 -14.63
C ALA A 182 32.43 0.01 -13.45
N LYS A 183 31.62 1.07 -13.24
CA LYS A 183 31.73 1.98 -12.07
C LYS A 183 30.37 2.07 -11.39
N PRO A 184 29.98 1.04 -10.62
CA PRO A 184 28.69 1.04 -9.97
C PRO A 184 28.62 2.12 -8.90
N ILE A 185 27.43 2.63 -8.68
CA ILE A 185 27.11 3.48 -7.55
C ILE A 185 26.45 2.66 -6.43
N VAL A 186 26.43 3.17 -5.22
CA VAL A 186 25.67 2.63 -4.11
C VAL A 186 24.44 3.50 -3.86
N SER A 187 23.27 2.97 -4.16
CA SER A 187 22.02 3.64 -3.83
C SER A 187 21.72 3.50 -2.35
N VAL A 188 21.33 4.61 -1.72
CA VAL A 188 21.01 4.64 -0.30
C VAL A 188 19.64 5.25 -0.10
N HIS A 189 18.76 4.51 0.59
CA HIS A 189 17.44 4.99 0.96
C HIS A 189 17.23 4.83 2.46
N THR A 190 17.26 5.94 3.20
CA THR A 190 17.00 5.99 4.64
C THR A 190 15.86 6.94 4.94
N ARG A 191 15.21 6.77 6.09
CA ARG A 191 14.15 7.69 6.53
C ARG A 191 14.71 9.07 6.92
N ASP A 192 15.94 9.12 7.47
CA ASP A 192 16.59 10.36 7.92
C ASP A 192 17.91 10.59 7.15
N GLN A 193 18.09 11.82 6.67
CA GLN A 193 19.32 12.24 6.00
C GLN A 193 20.56 12.06 6.86
N ARG A 194 20.43 12.26 8.17
CA ARG A 194 21.55 12.09 9.12
C ARG A 194 22.05 10.65 9.13
N ASP A 195 21.17 9.69 8.98
CA ASP A 195 21.55 8.27 8.94
C ASP A 195 22.24 7.92 7.63
N THR A 196 21.79 8.49 6.50
CA THR A 196 22.52 8.40 5.23
C THR A 196 23.96 8.93 5.38
N MET A 197 24.12 10.11 5.96
CA MET A 197 25.45 10.70 6.15
C MET A 197 26.34 9.91 7.10
N LYS A 198 25.78 9.38 8.20
CA LYS A 198 26.50 8.48 9.12
C LYS A 198 26.98 7.22 8.42
N LEU A 199 26.12 6.58 7.64
CA LEU A 199 26.44 5.37 6.89
C LEU A 199 27.58 5.62 5.90
N ILE A 200 27.49 6.68 5.07
CA ILE A 200 28.51 7.05 4.10
C ILE A 200 29.86 7.34 4.81
N LYS A 201 29.82 8.13 5.87
CA LYS A 201 31.01 8.45 6.65
C LYS A 201 31.66 7.20 7.26
N SER A 202 30.86 6.32 7.86
CA SER A 202 31.33 5.08 8.44
C SER A 202 31.93 4.15 7.39
N PHE A 203 31.32 4.07 6.21
CA PHE A 203 31.84 3.27 5.10
C PHE A 203 33.22 3.76 4.65
N TYR A 204 33.38 5.05 4.37
CA TYR A 204 34.66 5.59 3.90
C TYR A 204 35.76 5.54 4.97
N LEU A 205 35.40 5.62 6.25
CA LEU A 205 36.35 5.42 7.35
C LEU A 205 36.82 3.98 7.46
N LYS A 206 35.89 3.03 7.31
CA LYS A 206 36.20 1.59 7.43
C LYS A 206 36.88 1.03 6.17
N TYR A 207 36.56 1.59 5.00
CA TYR A 207 37.00 1.08 3.71
C TYR A 207 37.58 2.20 2.84
N PRO A 208 38.73 2.81 3.23
CA PRO A 208 39.32 3.95 2.53
C PRO A 208 39.75 3.65 1.10
N GLN A 209 40.00 2.37 0.76
CA GLN A 209 40.35 1.91 -0.57
C GLN A 209 39.19 2.04 -1.58
N PHE A 210 37.96 2.16 -1.09
CA PHE A 210 36.75 2.30 -1.93
C PHE A 210 36.24 3.73 -2.03
N ARG A 211 37.11 4.75 -1.84
CA ARG A 211 36.72 6.17 -2.01
C ARG A 211 36.22 6.54 -3.40
N TRP A 212 36.45 5.70 -4.39
CA TRP A 212 35.95 5.84 -5.74
C TRP A 212 34.45 5.48 -5.88
N ILE A 213 33.87 4.79 -4.91
CA ILE A 213 32.45 4.46 -4.89
C ILE A 213 31.64 5.72 -4.60
N THR A 214 30.65 5.99 -5.45
CA THR A 214 29.73 7.10 -5.27
C THR A 214 28.44 6.59 -4.58
N PHE A 215 28.00 7.31 -3.56
CA PHE A 215 26.71 7.09 -2.94
C PHE A 215 25.66 8.03 -3.51
N ARG A 216 24.47 7.51 -3.79
CA ARG A 216 23.35 8.29 -4.29
C ARG A 216 22.18 8.17 -3.34
N ASP A 217 21.73 9.31 -2.80
CA ASP A 217 20.51 9.38 -2.00
C ASP A 217 19.28 9.22 -2.90
N MET A 218 18.39 8.31 -2.51
CA MET A 218 17.22 7.91 -3.29
C MET A 218 15.93 8.62 -2.85
N ARG A 219 16.01 9.58 -1.91
CA ARG A 219 14.83 10.26 -1.39
C ARG A 219 14.32 11.33 -2.35
N GLY A 220 12.99 11.46 -2.42
CA GLY A 220 12.34 12.52 -3.20
C GLY A 220 12.44 12.37 -4.71
N LEU A 221 12.92 11.22 -5.20
CA LEU A 221 13.02 10.93 -6.62
C LEU A 221 11.68 10.46 -7.18
N SER A 222 11.42 10.80 -8.44
CA SER A 222 10.39 10.16 -9.24
C SER A 222 10.71 8.68 -9.46
N GLU A 223 9.71 7.88 -9.84
CA GLU A 223 9.95 6.46 -10.16
C GLU A 223 10.98 6.28 -11.26
N TRP A 224 10.94 7.12 -12.27
CA TRP A 224 11.90 7.07 -13.37
C TRP A 224 13.35 7.36 -12.92
N GLU A 225 13.56 8.41 -12.14
CA GLU A 225 14.88 8.73 -11.57
C GLU A 225 15.38 7.63 -10.66
N PHE A 226 14.49 7.11 -9.78
CA PHE A 226 14.78 6.02 -8.86
C PHE A 226 15.25 4.77 -9.63
N THR A 227 14.49 4.34 -10.64
CA THR A 227 14.84 3.17 -11.45
C THR A 227 16.10 3.37 -12.28
N SER A 228 16.32 4.60 -12.80
CA SER A 228 17.54 4.93 -13.53
C SER A 228 18.78 4.76 -12.63
N ILE A 229 18.73 5.28 -11.42
CA ILE A 229 19.85 5.16 -10.47
C ILE A 229 20.06 3.70 -10.06
N LEU A 230 18.99 2.93 -9.82
CA LEU A 230 19.10 1.51 -9.46
C LEU A 230 19.76 0.69 -10.59
N LYS A 231 19.53 1.02 -11.85
CA LYS A 231 20.17 0.35 -13.00
C LYS A 231 21.69 0.52 -13.02
N ASP A 232 22.19 1.61 -12.43
CA ASP A 232 23.62 1.91 -12.30
C ASP A 232 24.19 1.53 -10.93
N SER A 233 23.37 0.90 -10.07
CA SER A 233 23.75 0.52 -8.71
C SER A 233 24.13 -0.97 -8.59
N PHE A 234 24.80 -1.28 -7.47
CA PHE A 234 25.07 -2.66 -7.05
C PHE A 234 23.78 -3.41 -6.76
#